data_a7ce2751413f5441eccd5af37906bdec
#
_entry.id   a7ce2751413f5441eccd5af37906bdec
#
_cell.length_a   1.000
_cell.length_b   1.000
_cell.length_c   1.000
_cell.angle_alpha   90.00
_cell.angle_beta   90.00
_cell.angle_gamma   90.00
#
_symmetry.space_group_name_H-M   'P 1'
#
loop_
_entity.id
_entity.type
_entity.pdbx_description
1 polymer ?
#
loop_
_entity_poly.entity_id
_entity_poly.type
_entity_poly.pdbx_seq_one_letter_code
_entity_poly.pdbx_strand_id
1 'polypeptide(L)'
;MSLQPDVLKQLHYAHQGAEKCKLRAKGSVFWANINRDIEEIVKSCPPCQHHQKLNVKEPLLPQDVLQKPWHTSGSDIFHWNNANYLLVVDYYNKFPVVKKLTSIQSSAVIALLKSVFEEHGIPSRLVTDNGSQYTSAAFQEFSRSYGLTHVTSSPLYLQSNGFSERTVQTVKDLLQKCKESDQDPHLALLCLRSTPLSHDF
;
A
#
# COMPACT_ATOMS: atom_id res chain seq x y z
N MET A 1 -7.89 32.96 15.23
CA MET A 1 -6.87 31.89 15.28
C MET A 1 -6.71 31.34 13.88
N SER A 2 -5.48 31.15 13.40
CA SER A 2 -5.25 30.58 12.07
C SER A 2 -5.51 29.06 12.11
N LEU A 3 -6.30 28.53 11.17
CA LEU A 3 -6.56 27.09 11.01
C LEU A 3 -5.38 26.34 10.34
N GLN A 4 -4.41 27.07 9.81
CA GLN A 4 -3.27 26.50 9.07
C GLN A 4 -2.47 25.44 9.84
N PRO A 5 -2.13 25.61 11.15
CA PRO A 5 -1.39 24.60 11.88
C PRO A 5 -2.13 23.26 12.02
N ASP A 6 -3.45 23.31 12.21
CA ASP A 6 -4.27 22.12 12.37
C ASP A 6 -4.44 21.39 11.04
N VAL A 7 -4.60 22.13 9.93
CA VAL A 7 -4.64 21.57 8.59
C VAL A 7 -3.30 20.93 8.22
N LEU A 8 -2.16 21.57 8.54
CA LEU A 8 -0.84 21.00 8.31
C LEU A 8 -0.63 19.69 9.09
N LYS A 9 -1.07 19.60 10.34
CA LYS A 9 -1.04 18.36 11.12
C LYS A 9 -1.89 17.28 10.46
N GLN A 10 -3.07 17.59 9.98
CA GLN A 10 -3.94 16.63 9.28
C GLN A 10 -3.33 16.16 7.95
N LEU A 11 -2.73 17.05 7.17
CA LEU A 11 -2.04 16.71 5.92
C LEU A 11 -0.85 15.77 6.17
N HIS A 12 -0.14 15.97 7.29
CA HIS A 12 1.05 15.18 7.68
C HIS A 12 0.72 13.96 8.56
N TYR A 13 -0.51 13.76 8.96
CA TYR A 13 -0.92 12.73 9.94
C TYR A 13 -0.34 11.33 9.65
N ALA A 14 -0.35 10.91 8.38
CA ALA A 14 0.13 9.58 7.97
C ALA A 14 1.63 9.51 7.66
N HIS A 15 2.43 10.54 7.92
CA HIS A 15 3.88 10.60 7.69
C HIS A 15 4.33 10.18 6.27
N GLN A 16 3.53 10.49 5.25
CA GLN A 16 3.77 10.01 3.88
C GLN A 16 4.89 10.76 3.11
N GLY A 17 5.51 11.77 3.72
CA GLY A 17 6.51 12.61 3.08
C GLY A 17 5.93 13.85 2.41
N ALA A 18 6.82 14.82 2.06
CA ALA A 18 6.41 16.16 1.61
C ALA A 18 5.59 16.13 0.31
N GLU A 19 6.01 15.36 -0.69
CA GLU A 19 5.33 15.33 -2.00
C GLU A 19 3.89 14.83 -1.92
N LYS A 20 3.63 13.76 -1.16
CA LYS A 20 2.27 13.26 -0.97
C LYS A 20 1.39 14.21 -0.16
N CYS A 21 1.96 14.90 0.82
CA CYS A 21 1.25 15.95 1.56
C CYS A 21 0.87 17.12 0.65
N LYS A 22 1.76 17.56 -0.27
CA LYS A 22 1.47 18.59 -1.27
C LYS A 22 0.36 18.15 -2.23
N LEU A 23 0.39 16.90 -2.70
CA LEU A 23 -0.67 16.34 -3.56
C LEU A 23 -2.04 16.36 -2.86
N ARG A 24 -2.09 15.97 -1.59
CA ARG A 24 -3.33 16.04 -0.80
C ARG A 24 -3.82 17.46 -0.61
N ALA A 25 -2.91 18.40 -0.36
CA ALA A 25 -3.25 19.80 -0.18
C ALA A 25 -3.84 20.43 -1.46
N LYS A 26 -3.28 20.09 -2.63
CA LYS A 26 -3.61 20.69 -3.93
C LYS A 26 -5.10 20.67 -4.27
N GLY A 27 -5.81 19.60 -3.90
CA GLY A 27 -7.25 19.45 -4.17
C GLY A 27 -8.17 19.93 -3.06
N SER A 28 -7.65 20.38 -1.90
CA SER A 28 -8.46 20.59 -0.70
C SER A 28 -8.27 21.95 -0.04
N VAL A 29 -7.05 22.50 -0.04
CA VAL A 29 -6.71 23.73 0.69
C VAL A 29 -5.68 24.56 -0.04
N PHE A 30 -5.70 25.88 0.18
CA PHE A 30 -4.73 26.79 -0.41
C PHE A 30 -4.43 28.00 0.52
N TRP A 31 -3.13 28.31 0.68
CA TRP A 31 -2.65 29.59 1.20
C TRP A 31 -1.23 29.86 0.66
N ALA A 32 -0.78 31.12 0.79
CA ALA A 32 0.57 31.51 0.35
C ALA A 32 1.62 30.72 1.11
N ASN A 33 2.59 30.14 0.38
CA ASN A 33 3.71 29.33 0.91
C ASN A 33 3.33 27.95 1.49
N ILE A 34 2.12 27.41 1.25
CA ILE A 34 1.70 26.09 1.73
C ILE A 34 2.74 24.98 1.48
N ASN A 35 3.40 24.98 0.33
CA ASN A 35 4.41 23.99 -0.02
C ASN A 35 5.63 24.04 0.92
N ARG A 36 6.06 25.26 1.28
CA ARG A 36 7.14 25.46 2.24
C ARG A 36 6.74 24.99 3.64
N ASP A 37 5.54 25.34 4.08
CA ASP A 37 5.03 24.95 5.39
C ASP A 37 4.91 23.42 5.51
N ILE A 38 4.49 22.75 4.44
CA ILE A 38 4.46 21.27 4.36
C ILE A 38 5.88 20.70 4.43
N GLU A 39 6.85 21.26 3.72
CA GLU A 39 8.24 20.80 3.80
C GLU A 39 8.83 20.99 5.20
N GLU A 40 8.55 22.09 5.86
CA GLU A 40 9.03 22.39 7.21
C GLU A 40 8.45 21.38 8.25
N ILE A 41 7.15 21.09 8.20
CA ILE A 41 6.55 20.12 9.13
C ILE A 41 7.09 18.70 8.90
N VAL A 42 7.33 18.29 7.65
CA VAL A 42 7.92 16.99 7.35
C VAL A 42 9.40 16.91 7.80
N LYS A 43 10.19 17.96 7.55
CA LYS A 43 11.59 18.06 7.97
C LYS A 43 11.77 18.10 9.47
N SER A 44 10.85 18.72 10.20
CA SER A 44 10.92 18.79 11.67
C SER A 44 10.36 17.55 12.37
N CYS A 45 9.76 16.61 11.65
CA CYS A 45 9.13 15.42 12.21
C CYS A 45 10.16 14.30 12.48
N PRO A 46 10.43 13.92 13.75
CA PRO A 46 11.45 12.91 14.07
C PRO A 46 11.18 11.54 13.42
N PRO A 47 9.95 10.99 13.41
CA PRO A 47 9.66 9.74 12.69
C PRO A 47 9.99 9.80 11.19
N CYS A 48 9.68 10.92 10.53
CA CYS A 48 9.99 11.08 9.10
C CYS A 48 11.49 11.15 8.83
N GLN A 49 12.25 11.82 9.69
CA GLN A 49 13.72 11.90 9.57
C GLN A 49 14.38 10.54 9.77
N HIS A 50 13.94 9.80 10.78
CA HIS A 50 14.49 8.47 11.10
C HIS A 50 14.31 7.46 9.97
N HIS A 51 13.19 7.54 9.24
CA HIS A 51 12.83 6.63 8.15
C HIS A 51 13.04 7.21 6.74
N GLN A 52 13.84 8.27 6.60
CA GLN A 52 14.11 8.87 5.30
C GLN A 52 14.97 7.93 4.44
N LYS A 53 14.41 7.47 3.31
CA LYS A 53 15.14 6.65 2.32
C LYS A 53 15.97 7.51 1.39
N LEU A 54 17.18 7.04 1.06
CA LEU A 54 17.93 7.55 -0.08
C LEU A 54 17.21 7.08 -1.36
N ASN A 55 16.60 8.02 -2.07
CA ASN A 55 15.92 7.73 -3.35
C ASN A 55 16.96 7.40 -4.44
N VAL A 56 17.26 6.12 -4.60
CA VAL A 56 17.90 5.63 -5.83
C VAL A 56 16.79 5.56 -6.89
N LYS A 57 16.89 6.34 -7.96
CA LYS A 57 15.97 6.26 -9.09
C LYS A 57 16.10 4.89 -9.75
N GLU A 58 15.11 4.03 -9.57
CA GLU A 58 15.02 2.79 -10.33
C GLU A 58 14.56 3.09 -11.77
N PRO A 59 15.08 2.37 -12.79
CA PRO A 59 14.64 2.55 -14.17
C PRO A 59 13.14 2.22 -14.31
N LEU A 60 12.42 3.05 -15.04
CA LEU A 60 11.02 2.84 -15.39
C LEU A 60 10.91 1.64 -16.33
N LEU A 61 10.24 0.59 -15.86
CA LEU A 61 9.92 -0.57 -16.70
C LEU A 61 8.50 -0.40 -17.25
N PRO A 62 8.25 -0.72 -18.54
CA PRO A 62 6.91 -0.66 -19.10
C PRO A 62 6.00 -1.63 -18.36
N GLN A 63 4.97 -1.11 -17.70
CA GLN A 63 3.87 -1.92 -17.18
C GLN A 63 2.81 -2.05 -18.28
N ASP A 64 2.22 -3.24 -18.41
CA ASP A 64 1.01 -3.40 -19.21
C ASP A 64 -0.02 -2.38 -18.74
N VAL A 65 -0.61 -1.64 -19.68
CA VAL A 65 -1.62 -0.62 -19.39
C VAL A 65 -2.84 -1.32 -18.80
N LEU A 66 -2.99 -1.21 -17.50
CA LEU A 66 -4.13 -1.76 -16.79
C LEU A 66 -5.35 -0.89 -17.10
N GLN A 67 -6.41 -1.50 -17.63
CA GLN A 67 -7.56 -0.74 -18.16
C GLN A 67 -8.64 -0.44 -17.14
N LYS A 68 -8.65 -1.12 -16.00
CA LYS A 68 -9.69 -0.98 -14.96
C LYS A 68 -9.21 -1.38 -13.56
N PRO A 69 -9.81 -0.80 -12.50
CA PRO A 69 -9.55 -1.23 -11.12
C PRO A 69 -9.86 -2.71 -10.91
N TRP A 70 -9.11 -3.34 -10.02
CA TRP A 70 -9.26 -4.73 -9.58
C TRP A 70 -9.23 -5.79 -10.71
N HIS A 71 -8.67 -5.45 -11.87
CA HIS A 71 -8.41 -6.43 -12.92
C HIS A 71 -7.19 -7.30 -12.59
N THR A 72 -6.11 -6.66 -12.16
CA THR A 72 -4.90 -7.34 -11.70
C THR A 72 -4.57 -6.86 -10.30
N SER A 73 -4.48 -7.79 -9.36
CA SER A 73 -4.12 -7.50 -7.97
C SER A 73 -2.88 -8.29 -7.59
N GLY A 74 -2.07 -7.70 -6.71
CA GLY A 74 -0.96 -8.40 -6.06
C GLY A 74 -1.32 -8.80 -4.65
N SER A 75 -0.82 -9.92 -4.17
CA SER A 75 -0.95 -10.33 -2.78
C SER A 75 0.40 -10.75 -2.21
N ASP A 76 0.66 -10.34 -0.98
CA ASP A 76 1.88 -10.66 -0.26
C ASP A 76 1.61 -10.76 1.24
N ILE A 77 2.46 -11.47 1.97
CA ILE A 77 2.37 -11.62 3.42
C ILE A 77 3.60 -10.98 4.07
N PHE A 78 3.36 -10.14 5.04
CA PHE A 78 4.45 -9.50 5.78
C PHE A 78 4.28 -9.63 7.29
N HIS A 79 5.41 -9.65 7.98
CA HIS A 79 5.47 -9.64 9.44
C HIS A 79 5.73 -8.21 9.93
N TRP A 80 4.93 -7.76 10.92
CA TRP A 80 5.13 -6.50 11.62
C TRP A 80 4.57 -6.60 13.04
N ASN A 81 5.30 -6.07 14.02
CA ASN A 81 4.91 -5.97 15.42
C ASN A 81 4.33 -7.29 15.99
N ASN A 82 5.08 -8.39 15.85
CA ASN A 82 4.73 -9.75 16.29
C ASN A 82 3.42 -10.31 15.71
N ALA A 83 2.98 -9.82 14.57
CA ALA A 83 1.83 -10.33 13.85
C ALA A 83 2.10 -10.44 12.35
N ASN A 84 1.39 -11.34 11.69
CA ASN A 84 1.42 -11.48 10.25
C ASN A 84 0.23 -10.73 9.64
N TYR A 85 0.45 -10.16 8.47
CA TYR A 85 -0.56 -9.40 7.72
C TYR A 85 -0.57 -9.85 6.27
N LEU A 86 -1.76 -9.94 5.72
CA LEU A 86 -1.99 -10.08 4.29
C LEU A 86 -2.11 -8.67 3.69
N LEU A 87 -1.29 -8.39 2.68
CA LEU A 87 -1.48 -7.27 1.77
C LEU A 87 -2.17 -7.78 0.52
N VAL A 88 -3.19 -7.06 0.06
CA VAL A 88 -3.71 -7.15 -1.31
C VAL A 88 -3.67 -5.76 -1.90
N VAL A 89 -3.08 -5.61 -3.08
CA VAL A 89 -2.95 -4.30 -3.72
C VAL A 89 -3.46 -4.34 -5.15
N ASP A 90 -4.31 -3.40 -5.50
CA ASP A 90 -4.73 -3.21 -6.89
C ASP A 90 -3.61 -2.57 -7.72
N TYR A 91 -3.32 -3.15 -8.88
CA TYR A 91 -2.24 -2.64 -9.74
C TYR A 91 -2.65 -1.40 -10.55
N TYR A 92 -3.94 -1.14 -10.72
CA TYR A 92 -4.43 0.03 -11.43
C TYR A 92 -4.32 1.29 -10.56
N ASN A 93 -5.04 1.35 -9.45
CA ASN A 93 -5.13 2.52 -8.59
C ASN A 93 -4.18 2.49 -7.37
N LYS A 94 -3.34 1.43 -7.26
CA LYS A 94 -2.37 1.26 -6.17
C LYS A 94 -3.00 1.18 -4.77
N PHE A 95 -4.29 0.84 -4.71
CA PHE A 95 -5.05 0.77 -3.47
C PHE A 95 -4.65 -0.45 -2.63
N PRO A 96 -4.05 -0.26 -1.44
CA PRO A 96 -3.65 -1.34 -0.57
C PRO A 96 -4.78 -1.75 0.38
N VAL A 97 -5.04 -3.03 0.49
CA VAL A 97 -5.88 -3.63 1.55
C VAL A 97 -4.96 -4.42 2.47
N VAL A 98 -5.01 -4.13 3.77
CA VAL A 98 -4.19 -4.79 4.78
C VAL A 98 -5.13 -5.46 5.78
N LYS A 99 -4.99 -6.76 5.95
CA LYS A 99 -5.78 -7.57 6.90
C LYS A 99 -4.83 -8.35 7.81
N LYS A 100 -5.10 -8.37 9.12
CA LYS A 100 -4.30 -9.17 10.06
C LYS A 100 -4.56 -10.66 9.86
N LEU A 101 -3.50 -11.46 9.74
CA LEU A 101 -3.56 -12.90 9.63
C LEU A 101 -3.52 -13.56 11.01
N THR A 102 -4.41 -14.52 11.22
CA THR A 102 -4.37 -15.38 12.40
C THR A 102 -3.40 -16.56 12.22
N SER A 103 -3.15 -16.96 10.99
CA SER A 103 -2.23 -18.04 10.60
C SER A 103 -1.75 -17.81 9.19
N ILE A 104 -0.52 -18.24 8.86
CA ILE A 104 0.03 -18.21 7.50
C ILE A 104 -0.39 -19.42 6.63
N GLN A 105 -1.27 -20.27 7.14
CA GLN A 105 -1.78 -21.42 6.37
C GLN A 105 -2.67 -20.95 5.22
N SER A 106 -2.69 -21.74 4.14
CA SER A 106 -3.50 -21.46 2.94
C SER A 106 -4.96 -21.18 3.24
N SER A 107 -5.57 -21.92 4.19
CA SER A 107 -6.97 -21.74 4.56
C SER A 107 -7.27 -20.35 5.14
N ALA A 108 -6.37 -19.82 5.99
CA ALA A 108 -6.52 -18.50 6.58
C ALA A 108 -6.30 -17.39 5.51
N VAL A 109 -5.32 -17.57 4.63
CA VAL A 109 -5.07 -16.65 3.51
C VAL A 109 -6.26 -16.62 2.56
N ILE A 110 -6.80 -17.79 2.18
CA ILE A 110 -7.98 -17.90 1.32
C ILE A 110 -9.20 -17.21 1.97
N ALA A 111 -9.42 -17.41 3.27
CA ALA A 111 -10.54 -16.78 3.96
C ALA A 111 -10.47 -15.26 3.90
N LEU A 112 -9.28 -14.66 4.09
CA LEU A 112 -9.08 -13.23 3.98
C LEU A 112 -9.18 -12.72 2.54
N LEU A 113 -8.66 -13.47 1.55
CA LEU A 113 -8.82 -13.11 0.14
C LEU A 113 -10.30 -13.08 -0.27
N LYS A 114 -11.09 -14.05 0.21
CA LYS A 114 -12.54 -14.06 -0.02
C LYS A 114 -13.22 -12.81 0.54
N SER A 115 -12.87 -12.37 1.76
CA SER A 115 -13.37 -11.13 2.35
C SER A 115 -12.97 -9.90 1.52
N VAL A 116 -11.74 -9.85 1.02
CA VAL A 116 -11.30 -8.75 0.15
C VAL A 116 -12.05 -8.76 -1.19
N PHE A 117 -12.27 -9.93 -1.77
CA PHE A 117 -13.00 -10.05 -3.04
C PHE A 117 -14.50 -9.76 -2.90
N GLU A 118 -15.08 -10.01 -1.74
CA GLU A 118 -16.44 -9.59 -1.41
C GLU A 118 -16.57 -8.06 -1.39
N GLU A 119 -15.58 -7.36 -0.81
CA GLU A 119 -15.58 -5.90 -0.70
C GLU A 119 -15.25 -5.19 -2.04
N HIS A 120 -14.39 -5.77 -2.88
CA HIS A 120 -13.78 -5.09 -4.03
C HIS A 120 -14.00 -5.75 -5.39
N GLY A 121 -14.55 -6.95 -5.40
CA GLY A 121 -14.71 -7.79 -6.60
C GLY A 121 -13.55 -8.78 -6.81
N ILE A 122 -13.82 -9.83 -7.58
CA ILE A 122 -12.85 -10.88 -7.89
C ILE A 122 -11.92 -10.37 -9.01
N PRO A 123 -10.57 -10.34 -8.80
CA PRO A 123 -9.65 -9.94 -9.85
C PRO A 123 -9.58 -11.01 -10.95
N SER A 124 -9.39 -10.61 -12.20
CA SER A 124 -9.13 -11.55 -13.28
C SER A 124 -7.75 -12.23 -13.11
N ARG A 125 -6.79 -11.50 -12.53
CA ARG A 125 -5.42 -11.97 -12.30
C ARG A 125 -4.94 -11.62 -10.90
N LEU A 126 -4.43 -12.63 -10.18
CA LEU A 126 -3.79 -12.46 -8.88
C LEU A 126 -2.32 -12.83 -8.98
N VAL A 127 -1.43 -11.91 -8.64
CA VAL A 127 0.02 -12.08 -8.64
C VAL A 127 0.50 -12.26 -7.20
N THR A 128 1.27 -13.32 -6.94
CA THR A 128 1.83 -13.61 -5.60
C THR A 128 3.29 -14.04 -5.70
N ASP A 129 3.96 -14.19 -4.57
CA ASP A 129 5.20 -14.95 -4.48
C ASP A 129 4.95 -16.48 -4.60
N ASN A 130 6.01 -17.27 -4.51
CA ASN A 130 5.97 -18.74 -4.51
C ASN A 130 5.82 -19.35 -3.10
N GLY A 131 5.28 -18.59 -2.15
CA GLY A 131 5.05 -19.08 -0.80
C GLY A 131 4.14 -20.31 -0.77
N SER A 132 4.39 -21.23 0.17
CA SER A 132 3.63 -22.49 0.28
C SER A 132 2.13 -22.28 0.47
N GLN A 133 1.73 -21.16 1.07
CA GLN A 133 0.33 -20.77 1.24
C GLN A 133 -0.38 -20.50 -0.09
N TYR A 134 0.34 -20.03 -1.12
CA TYR A 134 -0.16 -19.74 -2.45
C TYR A 134 0.00 -20.90 -3.44
N THR A 135 0.97 -21.80 -3.21
CA THR A 135 1.23 -22.93 -4.11
C THR A 135 0.53 -24.23 -3.72
N SER A 136 -0.22 -24.22 -2.63
CA SER A 136 -0.95 -25.39 -2.13
C SER A 136 -2.11 -25.83 -3.05
N ALA A 137 -2.49 -27.11 -2.99
CA ALA A 137 -3.64 -27.64 -3.72
C ALA A 137 -4.95 -26.89 -3.35
N ALA A 138 -5.13 -26.54 -2.08
CA ALA A 138 -6.28 -25.76 -1.62
C ALA A 138 -6.35 -24.37 -2.28
N PHE A 139 -5.22 -23.72 -2.48
CA PHE A 139 -5.16 -22.42 -3.15
C PHE A 139 -5.43 -22.52 -4.66
N GLN A 140 -4.94 -23.58 -5.29
CA GLN A 140 -5.23 -23.85 -6.70
C GLN A 140 -6.73 -24.10 -6.93
N GLU A 141 -7.37 -24.88 -6.05
CA GLU A 141 -8.81 -25.11 -6.12
C GLU A 141 -9.61 -23.82 -5.88
N PHE A 142 -9.20 -23.01 -4.89
CA PHE A 142 -9.79 -21.69 -4.68
C PHE A 142 -9.69 -20.81 -5.94
N SER A 143 -8.51 -20.73 -6.56
CA SER A 143 -8.30 -19.94 -7.78
C SER A 143 -9.21 -20.39 -8.91
N ARG A 144 -9.36 -21.70 -9.08
CA ARG A 144 -10.25 -22.31 -10.09
C ARG A 144 -11.71 -22.01 -9.82
N SER A 145 -12.16 -22.19 -8.57
CA SER A 145 -13.56 -21.97 -8.17
C SER A 145 -14.00 -20.51 -8.27
N TYR A 146 -13.04 -19.57 -8.13
CA TYR A 146 -13.27 -18.12 -8.26
C TYR A 146 -13.04 -17.61 -9.69
N GLY A 147 -12.61 -18.45 -10.62
CA GLY A 147 -12.36 -18.09 -12.02
C GLY A 147 -11.22 -17.09 -12.20
N LEU A 148 -10.29 -17.00 -11.25
CA LEU A 148 -9.15 -16.10 -11.32
C LEU A 148 -7.90 -16.79 -11.87
N THR A 149 -7.10 -16.07 -12.64
CA THR A 149 -5.78 -16.53 -13.08
C THR A 149 -4.75 -16.23 -12.00
N HIS A 150 -4.25 -17.26 -11.34
CA HIS A 150 -3.17 -17.14 -10.38
C HIS A 150 -1.81 -17.18 -11.08
N VAL A 151 -0.97 -16.18 -10.83
CA VAL A 151 0.37 -16.05 -11.39
C VAL A 151 1.37 -15.91 -10.24
N THR A 152 2.29 -16.84 -10.16
CA THR A 152 3.41 -16.73 -9.21
C THR A 152 4.58 -16.01 -9.87
N SER A 153 5.24 -15.13 -9.13
CA SER A 153 6.48 -14.51 -9.59
C SER A 153 7.57 -15.57 -9.75
N SER A 154 8.07 -15.73 -10.97
CA SER A 154 9.25 -16.59 -11.20
C SER A 154 10.50 -15.88 -10.69
N PRO A 155 11.50 -16.62 -10.12
CA PRO A 155 12.81 -16.08 -9.80
C PRO A 155 13.52 -15.41 -10.99
N LEU A 156 13.13 -15.76 -12.22
CA LEU A 156 13.63 -15.16 -13.46
C LEU A 156 12.89 -13.88 -13.88
N TYR A 157 11.74 -13.58 -13.26
CA TYR A 157 10.94 -12.37 -13.48
C TYR A 157 10.67 -11.66 -12.15
N LEU A 158 11.73 -11.16 -11.52
CA LEU A 158 11.67 -10.36 -10.28
C LEU A 158 10.73 -9.14 -10.39
N GLN A 159 10.39 -8.74 -11.60
CA GLN A 159 9.55 -7.57 -11.88
C GLN A 159 8.06 -7.77 -11.60
N SER A 160 7.55 -9.02 -11.61
CA SER A 160 6.10 -9.26 -11.47
C SER A 160 5.59 -9.07 -10.03
N ASN A 161 6.42 -9.27 -9.01
CA ASN A 161 6.06 -9.06 -7.59
C ASN A 161 6.66 -7.78 -6.98
N GLY A 162 7.60 -7.14 -7.66
CA GLY A 162 8.29 -5.95 -7.13
C GLY A 162 7.36 -4.78 -6.78
N PHE A 163 6.16 -4.75 -7.35
CA PHE A 163 5.14 -3.76 -6.97
C PHE A 163 4.52 -4.09 -5.61
N SER A 164 4.12 -5.35 -5.36
CA SER A 164 3.58 -5.79 -4.07
C SER A 164 4.62 -5.62 -2.96
N GLU A 165 5.87 -6.01 -3.21
CA GLU A 165 6.98 -5.86 -2.26
C GLU A 165 7.24 -4.40 -1.88
N ARG A 166 7.23 -3.47 -2.86
CA ARG A 166 7.34 -2.03 -2.59
C ARG A 166 6.15 -1.50 -1.79
N THR A 167 4.96 -2.00 -2.07
CA THR A 167 3.76 -1.62 -1.32
C THR A 167 3.81 -2.14 0.11
N VAL A 168 4.27 -3.39 0.32
CA VAL A 168 4.55 -3.93 1.67
C VAL A 168 5.49 -3.00 2.43
N GLN A 169 6.61 -2.60 1.81
CA GLN A 169 7.56 -1.72 2.47
C GLN A 169 6.94 -0.35 2.82
N THR A 170 6.16 0.23 1.91
CA THR A 170 5.45 1.49 2.16
C THR A 170 4.48 1.36 3.33
N VAL A 171 3.73 0.26 3.40
CA VAL A 171 2.80 -0.02 4.50
C VAL A 171 3.54 -0.25 5.82
N LYS A 172 4.63 -1.03 5.81
CA LYS A 172 5.46 -1.26 7.02
C LYS A 172 6.03 0.03 7.56
N ASP A 173 6.58 0.88 6.70
CA ASP A 173 7.13 2.18 7.09
C ASP A 173 6.04 3.09 7.68
N LEU A 174 4.84 3.09 7.08
CA LEU A 174 3.70 3.84 7.58
C LEU A 174 3.28 3.36 8.98
N LEU A 175 3.10 2.04 9.15
CA LEU A 175 2.72 1.44 10.43
C LEU A 175 3.78 1.68 11.51
N GLN A 176 5.07 1.62 11.15
CA GLN A 176 6.16 1.88 12.08
C GLN A 176 6.16 3.35 12.55
N LYS A 177 5.96 4.29 11.64
CA LYS A 177 5.86 5.72 11.96
C LYS A 177 4.65 6.01 12.84
N CYS A 178 3.49 5.37 12.58
CA CYS A 178 2.30 5.49 13.42
C CYS A 178 2.59 4.99 14.85
N LYS A 179 3.28 3.86 14.99
CA LYS A 179 3.66 3.31 16.28
C LYS A 179 4.58 4.27 17.05
N GLU A 180 5.57 4.87 16.37
CA GLU A 180 6.53 5.81 16.99
C GLU A 180 5.89 7.15 17.36
N SER A 181 4.86 7.58 16.64
CA SER A 181 4.15 8.84 16.87
C SER A 181 2.83 8.70 17.64
N ASP A 182 2.51 7.48 18.12
CA ASP A 182 1.25 7.14 18.80
C ASP A 182 -0.01 7.56 18.01
N GLN A 183 0.04 7.33 16.68
CA GLN A 183 -1.05 7.64 15.76
C GLN A 183 -1.85 6.40 15.41
N ASP A 184 -3.14 6.58 15.08
CA ASP A 184 -4.02 5.51 14.64
C ASP A 184 -3.60 4.97 13.26
N PRO A 185 -3.17 3.69 13.15
CA PRO A 185 -2.77 3.08 11.90
C PRO A 185 -3.94 2.97 10.87
N HIS A 186 -5.19 2.90 11.33
CA HIS A 186 -6.35 2.85 10.43
C HIS A 186 -6.54 4.18 9.71
N LEU A 187 -6.42 5.29 10.43
CA LEU A 187 -6.47 6.63 9.82
C LEU A 187 -5.27 6.85 8.88
N ALA A 188 -4.10 6.37 9.23
CA ALA A 188 -2.93 6.48 8.38
C ALA A 188 -3.09 5.68 7.07
N LEU A 189 -3.64 4.47 7.12
CA LEU A 189 -3.98 3.69 5.93
C LEU A 189 -5.07 4.37 5.09
N LEU A 190 -6.07 4.99 5.72
CA LEU A 190 -7.08 5.78 5.01
C LEU A 190 -6.42 6.97 4.28
N CYS A 191 -5.53 7.69 4.94
CA CYS A 191 -4.76 8.76 4.31
C CYS A 191 -3.91 8.26 3.13
N LEU A 192 -3.25 7.10 3.26
CA LEU A 192 -2.49 6.50 2.17
C LEU A 192 -3.38 6.21 0.95
N ARG A 193 -4.56 5.63 1.17
CA ARG A 193 -5.53 5.28 0.12
C ARG A 193 -6.14 6.50 -0.57
N SER A 194 -6.37 7.58 0.17
CA SER A 194 -6.95 8.83 -0.35
C SER A 194 -5.93 9.79 -0.98
N THR A 195 -4.63 9.45 -0.96
CA THR A 195 -3.59 10.28 -1.57
C THR A 195 -3.55 10.05 -3.07
N PRO A 196 -3.71 11.08 -3.91
CA PRO A 196 -3.63 10.96 -5.36
C PRO A 196 -2.28 10.38 -5.82
N LEU A 197 -2.29 9.65 -6.92
CA LEU A 197 -1.08 9.15 -7.57
C LEU A 197 -0.36 10.31 -8.28
N SER A 198 0.96 10.27 -8.30
CA SER A 198 1.78 11.34 -8.89
C SER A 198 1.65 11.50 -10.41
N HIS A 199 0.95 10.58 -11.08
CA HIS A 199 0.77 10.55 -12.54
C HIS A 199 -0.63 11.00 -12.99
N ASP A 200 -1.51 11.39 -12.07
CA ASP A 200 -2.89 11.78 -12.40
C ASP A 200 -3.06 13.31 -12.62
N PHE A 201 -1.93 14.05 -12.84
CA PHE A 201 -1.95 15.50 -13.07
C PHE A 201 -0.97 15.92 -14.15
#